data_728d410a01bcc399fb627a0cdc546306
#
_entry.id   728d410a01bcc399fb627a0cdc546306
#
_cell.length_a   1.000
_cell.length_b   1.000
_cell.length_c   1.000
_cell.angle_alpha   90.00
_cell.angle_beta   90.00
_cell.angle_gamma   90.00
#
_symmetry.space_group_name_H-M   'P 1'
#
loop_
_entity.id
_entity.type
_entity.pdbx_description
1 polymer ?
#
loop_
_entity_poly.entity_id
_entity_poly.type
_entity_poly.pdbx_seq_one_letter_code
_entity_poly.pdbx_strand_id
1 'polypeptide(L)'
;DEFFIYDYFCIYNNSQKMLFDDYIKKKMLGRSIKFISQRSNIFDKYKSHYNFKLPSKIKTVMILEHQLWCDDIRFELPETMIIYEFYYHLCCLLSSYNYKIYFKKRPKSNPHNFNFFKNISNIEIIEGDIMEKKNIGLADIIIFLYGLSSTFIPLICSNKILIYFDSCWENWNPKVYKVLKKRCR
;
A
#
# COMPACT_ATOMS: atom_id res chain seq x y z
N ASP A 1 11.41 -5.12 20.44
CA ASP A 1 11.59 -4.22 21.60
C ASP A 1 12.79 -3.28 21.39
N GLU A 2 12.81 -2.61 20.24
CA GLU A 2 13.88 -1.69 19.82
C GLU A 2 14.04 -0.51 20.79
N PHE A 3 12.99 -0.10 21.48
CA PHE A 3 13.04 0.99 22.45
C PHE A 3 13.94 0.74 23.67
N PHE A 4 14.30 -0.51 23.93
CA PHE A 4 15.16 -0.83 25.07
C PHE A 4 16.64 -0.49 24.88
N ILE A 5 17.04 -0.22 23.63
CA ILE A 5 18.44 -0.07 23.26
C ILE A 5 18.83 1.41 23.15
N TYR A 6 17.87 2.31 22.88
CA TYR A 6 18.16 3.69 22.54
C TYR A 6 17.71 4.67 23.63
N ASP A 7 18.53 5.69 23.90
CA ASP A 7 18.18 6.83 24.74
C ASP A 7 17.45 7.94 23.96
N TYR A 8 17.57 7.89 22.63
CA TYR A 8 16.97 8.86 21.72
C TYR A 8 16.19 8.14 20.63
N PHE A 9 15.03 8.64 20.32
CA PHE A 9 14.21 8.12 19.23
C PHE A 9 13.72 9.24 18.33
N CYS A 10 13.97 9.13 17.02
CA CYS A 10 13.51 10.11 16.04
C CYS A 10 12.04 9.88 15.70
N ILE A 11 11.26 10.96 15.78
CA ILE A 11 9.84 10.95 15.45
C ILE A 11 9.54 11.99 14.38
N TYR A 12 8.54 11.73 13.57
CA TYR A 12 8.16 12.62 12.47
C TYR A 12 7.10 13.66 12.85
N ASN A 13 6.34 13.41 13.90
CA ASN A 13 5.29 14.32 14.34
C ASN A 13 4.84 14.04 15.80
N ASN A 14 4.07 14.99 16.36
CA ASN A 14 3.56 14.88 17.72
C ASN A 14 2.59 13.69 17.92
N SER A 15 1.84 13.29 16.92
CA SER A 15 0.94 12.13 17.04
C SER A 15 1.73 10.84 17.23
N GLN A 16 2.84 10.69 16.53
CA GLN A 16 3.75 9.57 16.72
C GLN A 16 4.39 9.61 18.12
N LYS A 17 4.80 10.82 18.59
CA LYS A 17 5.29 10.97 19.96
C LYS A 17 4.28 10.48 20.99
N MET A 18 3.03 10.91 20.88
CA MET A 18 1.98 10.50 21.82
C MET A 18 1.78 8.98 21.84
N LEU A 19 1.81 8.34 20.68
CA LEU A 19 1.69 6.87 20.60
C LEU A 19 2.85 6.17 21.29
N PHE A 20 4.07 6.67 21.10
CA PHE A 20 5.27 6.11 21.73
C PHE A 20 5.33 6.40 23.23
N ASP A 21 4.96 7.60 23.67
CA ASP A 21 4.85 7.93 25.09
C ASP A 21 3.86 6.99 25.81
N ASP A 22 2.71 6.72 25.22
CA ASP A 22 1.74 5.78 25.77
C ASP A 22 2.26 4.34 25.81
N TYR A 23 2.97 3.92 24.76
CA TYR A 23 3.58 2.59 24.71
C TYR A 23 4.67 2.44 25.79
N ILE A 24 5.56 3.43 25.90
CA ILE A 24 6.66 3.42 26.86
C ILE A 24 6.13 3.43 28.30
N LYS A 25 5.13 4.26 28.60
CA LYS A 25 4.47 4.26 29.92
C LYS A 25 3.88 2.91 30.28
N LYS A 26 3.32 2.19 29.31
CA LYS A 26 2.68 0.89 29.54
C LYS A 26 3.68 -0.27 29.66
N LYS A 27 4.80 -0.21 28.95
CA LYS A 27 5.72 -1.33 28.79
C LYS A 27 7.07 -1.18 29.48
N MET A 28 7.48 0.07 29.76
CA MET A 28 8.84 0.40 30.19
C MET A 28 8.84 1.27 31.42
N LEU A 29 8.44 0.68 32.52
CA LEU A 29 8.45 1.36 33.81
C LEU A 29 9.85 1.89 34.15
N GLY A 30 9.97 3.21 34.27
CA GLY A 30 11.12 3.90 34.82
C GLY A 30 12.21 4.35 33.84
N ARG A 31 12.10 4.10 32.53
CA ARG A 31 13.08 4.59 31.56
C ARG A 31 12.59 5.85 30.84
N SER A 32 13.43 6.86 30.79
CA SER A 32 13.17 8.09 30.04
C SER A 32 13.83 8.00 28.67
N ILE A 33 13.01 8.03 27.61
CA ILE A 33 13.49 8.13 26.23
C ILE A 33 13.24 9.55 25.73
N LYS A 34 14.26 10.16 25.14
CA LYS A 34 14.16 11.48 24.55
C LYS A 34 13.71 11.38 23.10
N PHE A 35 12.62 12.05 22.76
CA PHE A 35 12.13 12.12 21.39
C PHE A 35 12.73 13.34 20.69
N ILE A 36 13.36 13.11 19.55
CA ILE A 36 13.83 14.16 18.65
C ILE A 36 12.82 14.26 17.51
N SER A 37 12.08 15.36 17.49
CA SER A 37 11.15 15.62 16.39
C SER A 37 11.93 16.10 15.17
N GLN A 38 11.93 15.28 14.12
CA GLN A 38 12.49 15.65 12.83
C GLN A 38 11.33 15.73 11.84
N ARG A 39 11.00 16.95 11.40
CA ARG A 39 10.02 17.12 10.32
C ARG A 39 10.56 16.45 9.07
N SER A 40 9.91 15.38 8.64
CA SER A 40 10.25 14.73 7.39
C SER A 40 9.64 15.50 6.22
N ASN A 41 10.49 16.06 5.38
CA ASN A 41 10.05 16.67 4.12
C ASN A 41 9.64 15.62 3.08
N ILE A 42 9.71 14.33 3.43
CA ILE A 42 9.46 13.24 2.48
C ILE A 42 8.01 13.26 1.97
N PHE A 43 7.06 13.58 2.86
CA PHE A 43 5.65 13.64 2.47
C PHE A 43 5.35 14.83 1.55
N ASP A 44 5.95 15.98 1.81
CA ASP A 44 5.80 17.17 0.96
C ASP A 44 6.46 16.94 -0.40
N LYS A 45 7.63 16.28 -0.39
CA LYS A 45 8.30 15.83 -1.62
C LYS A 45 7.44 14.86 -2.41
N TYR A 46 6.80 13.88 -1.76
CA TYR A 46 5.90 12.95 -2.44
C TYR A 46 4.66 13.64 -2.99
N LYS A 47 4.04 14.55 -2.26
CA LYS A 47 2.89 15.32 -2.75
C LYS A 47 3.21 16.13 -4.00
N SER A 48 4.34 16.82 -4.02
CA SER A 48 4.76 17.58 -5.21
C SER A 48 5.13 16.68 -6.38
N HIS A 49 5.82 15.56 -6.10
CA HIS A 49 6.28 14.63 -7.11
C HIS A 49 5.13 13.85 -7.77
N TYR A 50 4.15 13.40 -6.97
CA TYR A 50 3.02 12.57 -7.41
C TYR A 50 1.72 13.37 -7.61
N ASN A 51 1.85 14.64 -7.96
CA ASN A 51 0.71 15.44 -8.38
C ASN A 51 0.48 15.24 -9.89
N PHE A 52 -0.63 14.60 -10.24
CA PHE A 52 -1.00 14.26 -11.62
C PHE A 52 -2.21 15.09 -12.05
N LYS A 53 -2.32 15.34 -13.36
CA LYS A 53 -3.56 15.86 -13.94
C LYS A 53 -4.62 14.76 -13.84
N LEU A 54 -5.69 15.02 -13.11
CA LEU A 54 -6.80 14.07 -13.01
C LEU A 54 -7.57 14.02 -14.33
N PRO A 55 -7.95 12.82 -14.78
CA PRO A 55 -8.72 12.67 -16.01
C PRO A 55 -10.16 13.14 -15.81
N SER A 56 -10.78 13.65 -16.88
CA SER A 56 -12.20 13.94 -16.91
C SER A 56 -13.06 12.68 -16.95
N LYS A 57 -12.51 11.58 -17.47
CA LYS A 57 -13.15 10.27 -17.55
C LYS A 57 -12.15 9.20 -17.15
N ILE A 58 -12.57 8.32 -16.24
CA ILE A 58 -11.78 7.16 -15.80
C ILE A 58 -11.79 6.10 -16.91
N LYS A 59 -10.60 5.66 -17.32
CA LYS A 59 -10.42 4.64 -18.37
C LYS A 59 -9.45 3.53 -17.96
N THR A 60 -8.57 3.82 -17.01
CA THR A 60 -7.47 2.96 -16.66
C THR A 60 -7.45 2.65 -15.16
N VAL A 61 -7.26 1.38 -14.83
CA VAL A 61 -7.20 0.90 -13.45
C VAL A 61 -5.91 0.14 -13.25
N MET A 62 -5.19 0.43 -12.20
CA MET A 62 -4.03 -0.36 -11.78
C MET A 62 -4.37 -1.15 -10.54
N ILE A 63 -4.05 -2.44 -10.58
CA ILE A 63 -4.14 -3.33 -9.43
C ILE A 63 -2.72 -3.63 -8.97
N LEU A 64 -2.45 -3.40 -7.69
CA LEU A 64 -1.16 -3.72 -7.09
C LEU A 64 -1.19 -5.11 -6.51
N GLU A 65 -0.23 -5.93 -6.90
CA GLU A 65 -0.05 -7.25 -6.31
C GLU A 65 0.27 -7.13 -4.83
N HIS A 66 -0.49 -7.84 -4.02
CA HIS A 66 -0.23 -7.98 -2.61
C HIS A 66 1.04 -8.81 -2.36
N GLN A 67 1.76 -8.50 -1.29
CA GLN A 67 2.85 -9.33 -0.82
C GLN A 67 2.28 -10.63 -0.23
N LEU A 68 2.30 -11.66 -1.05
CA LEU A 68 2.12 -13.01 -0.56
C LEU A 68 3.48 -13.46 -0.01
N TRP A 69 3.54 -13.81 1.23
CA TRP A 69 4.75 -14.30 1.89
C TRP A 69 5.07 -15.74 1.45
N CYS A 70 4.99 -16.00 0.14
CA CYS A 70 5.21 -17.33 -0.41
C CYS A 70 6.63 -17.87 -0.21
N ASP A 71 7.56 -17.00 0.16
CA ASP A 71 8.93 -17.39 0.51
C ASP A 71 9.09 -17.75 2.00
N ASP A 72 8.08 -17.47 2.82
CA ASP A 72 8.04 -17.81 4.23
C ASP A 72 7.05 -18.98 4.40
N ILE A 73 7.57 -20.14 4.78
CA ILE A 73 6.84 -21.41 5.00
C ILE A 73 5.66 -21.29 5.98
N ARG A 74 5.38 -20.09 6.48
CA ARG A 74 4.39 -19.80 7.51
C ARG A 74 2.98 -19.49 7.01
N PHE A 75 2.79 -19.29 5.70
CA PHE A 75 1.47 -18.96 5.16
C PHE A 75 0.93 -20.10 4.32
N GLU A 76 -0.25 -20.54 4.68
CA GLU A 76 -0.93 -21.64 4.07
C GLU A 76 -1.26 -21.34 2.61
N LEU A 77 -0.98 -22.29 1.72
CA LEU A 77 -1.30 -22.27 0.29
C LEU A 77 -2.73 -21.78 -0.04
N PRO A 78 -3.76 -22.07 0.76
CA PRO A 78 -5.13 -21.60 0.51
C PRO A 78 -5.29 -20.09 0.41
N GLU A 79 -4.59 -19.32 1.26
CA GLU A 79 -4.71 -17.84 1.25
C GLU A 79 -4.17 -17.24 -0.03
N THR A 80 -3.07 -17.76 -0.53
CA THR A 80 -2.49 -17.34 -1.80
C THR A 80 -3.45 -17.56 -2.97
N MET A 81 -4.09 -18.71 -3.01
CA MET A 81 -5.06 -19.05 -4.06
C MET A 81 -6.28 -18.13 -4.01
N ILE A 82 -6.83 -17.87 -2.82
CA ILE A 82 -7.98 -16.98 -2.63
C ILE A 82 -7.67 -15.57 -3.13
N ILE A 83 -6.47 -15.06 -2.88
CA ILE A 83 -6.06 -13.72 -3.33
C ILE A 83 -5.96 -13.68 -4.86
N TYR A 84 -5.36 -14.69 -5.48
CA TYR A 84 -5.26 -14.72 -6.95
C TYR A 84 -6.63 -14.92 -7.60
N GLU A 85 -7.50 -15.70 -7.00
CA GLU A 85 -8.89 -15.85 -7.44
C GLU A 85 -9.63 -14.52 -7.35
N PHE A 86 -9.46 -13.79 -6.24
CA PHE A 86 -9.99 -12.43 -6.10
C PHE A 86 -9.47 -11.50 -7.20
N TYR A 87 -8.16 -11.50 -7.47
CA TYR A 87 -7.59 -10.69 -8.56
C TYR A 87 -8.15 -11.07 -9.91
N TYR A 88 -8.30 -12.36 -10.17
CA TYR A 88 -8.89 -12.85 -11.41
C TYR A 88 -10.31 -12.33 -11.60
N HIS A 89 -11.17 -12.52 -10.62
CA HIS A 89 -12.56 -12.04 -10.69
C HIS A 89 -12.64 -10.51 -10.79
N LEU A 90 -11.80 -9.79 -10.08
CA LEU A 90 -11.72 -8.34 -10.17
C LEU A 90 -11.31 -7.89 -11.58
N CYS A 91 -10.31 -8.54 -12.17
CA CYS A 91 -9.88 -8.25 -13.54
C CYS A 91 -10.96 -8.58 -14.57
N CYS A 92 -11.65 -9.72 -14.43
CA CYS A 92 -12.78 -10.07 -15.29
C CYS A 92 -13.90 -9.02 -15.21
N LEU A 93 -14.25 -8.59 -14.00
CA LEU A 93 -15.24 -7.55 -13.76
C LEU A 93 -14.84 -6.22 -14.42
N LEU A 94 -13.63 -5.74 -14.20
CA LEU A 94 -13.13 -4.50 -14.78
C LEU A 94 -13.06 -4.58 -16.31
N SER A 95 -12.65 -5.73 -16.85
CA SER A 95 -12.62 -5.99 -18.29
C SER A 95 -14.01 -5.95 -18.91
N SER A 96 -15.05 -6.47 -18.23
CA SER A 96 -16.44 -6.42 -18.72
C SER A 96 -16.98 -5.00 -18.82
N TYR A 97 -16.43 -4.06 -18.05
CA TYR A 97 -16.72 -2.62 -18.16
C TYR A 97 -15.78 -1.86 -19.12
N ASN A 98 -14.98 -2.57 -19.90
CA ASN A 98 -14.03 -2.02 -20.87
C ASN A 98 -12.96 -1.09 -20.25
N TYR A 99 -12.59 -1.29 -18.99
CA TYR A 99 -11.41 -0.63 -18.43
C TYR A 99 -10.13 -1.26 -18.97
N LYS A 100 -9.12 -0.44 -19.28
CA LYS A 100 -7.76 -0.94 -19.44
C LYS A 100 -7.19 -1.22 -18.05
N ILE A 101 -6.67 -2.44 -17.86
CA ILE A 101 -6.19 -2.93 -16.58
C ILE A 101 -4.67 -3.03 -16.64
N TYR A 102 -4.01 -2.40 -15.68
CA TYR A 102 -2.61 -2.58 -15.41
C TYR A 102 -2.44 -3.42 -14.16
N PHE A 103 -1.91 -4.62 -14.29
CA PHE A 103 -1.59 -5.44 -13.13
C PHE A 103 -0.12 -5.24 -12.79
N LYS A 104 0.15 -4.56 -11.69
CA LYS A 104 1.50 -4.25 -11.24
C LYS A 104 2.04 -5.38 -10.38
N LYS A 105 2.86 -6.21 -10.99
CA LYS A 105 3.50 -7.33 -10.32
C LYS A 105 4.66 -6.85 -9.42
N ARG A 106 4.93 -7.60 -8.37
CA ARG A 106 6.09 -7.38 -7.49
C ARG A 106 7.37 -7.88 -8.16
N PRO A 107 8.54 -7.31 -7.80
CA PRO A 107 9.82 -7.67 -8.41
C PRO A 107 10.19 -9.16 -8.28
N LYS A 108 9.74 -9.84 -7.22
CA LYS A 108 10.06 -11.25 -6.94
C LYS A 108 8.89 -12.21 -7.14
N SER A 109 7.82 -11.78 -7.77
CA SER A 109 6.66 -12.66 -8.00
C SER A 109 6.97 -13.74 -9.01
N ASN A 110 6.47 -14.96 -8.76
CA ASN A 110 6.62 -16.07 -9.66
C ASN A 110 5.86 -15.80 -10.98
N PRO A 111 6.52 -15.83 -12.16
CA PRO A 111 5.87 -15.58 -13.44
C PRO A 111 4.69 -16.51 -13.73
N HIS A 112 4.71 -17.73 -13.23
CA HIS A 112 3.63 -18.71 -13.45
C HIS A 112 2.31 -18.30 -12.79
N ASN A 113 2.35 -17.49 -11.75
CA ASN A 113 1.17 -17.00 -11.05
C ASN A 113 0.28 -16.10 -11.92
N PHE A 114 0.76 -15.64 -13.06
CA PHE A 114 0.03 -14.73 -13.95
C PHE A 114 -0.55 -15.41 -15.21
N ASN A 115 -0.35 -16.72 -15.35
CA ASN A 115 -0.82 -17.43 -16.53
C ASN A 115 -2.34 -17.38 -16.71
N PHE A 116 -3.09 -17.32 -15.63
CA PHE A 116 -4.56 -17.25 -15.68
C PHE A 116 -5.08 -15.88 -16.16
N PHE A 117 -4.28 -14.82 -16.11
CA PHE A 117 -4.66 -13.53 -16.69
C PHE A 117 -4.58 -13.49 -18.22
N LYS A 118 -3.93 -14.47 -18.88
CA LYS A 118 -3.75 -14.49 -20.34
C LYS A 118 -5.07 -14.47 -21.12
N ASN A 119 -6.14 -14.96 -20.52
CA ASN A 119 -7.46 -15.05 -21.14
C ASN A 119 -8.33 -13.81 -20.89
N ILE A 120 -7.82 -12.82 -20.16
CA ILE A 120 -8.56 -11.58 -19.87
C ILE A 120 -8.13 -10.53 -20.90
N SER A 121 -9.11 -9.99 -21.62
CA SER A 121 -8.87 -8.88 -22.53
C SER A 121 -8.53 -7.60 -21.74
N ASN A 122 -7.81 -6.69 -22.38
CA ASN A 122 -7.50 -5.36 -21.82
C ASN A 122 -6.60 -5.34 -20.57
N ILE A 123 -5.89 -6.44 -20.26
CA ILE A 123 -4.93 -6.49 -19.16
C ILE A 123 -3.49 -6.41 -19.68
N GLU A 124 -2.68 -5.65 -18.97
CA GLU A 124 -1.25 -5.52 -19.20
C GLU A 124 -0.51 -5.69 -17.86
N ILE A 125 0.45 -6.62 -17.83
CA ILE A 125 1.27 -6.86 -16.64
C ILE A 125 2.45 -5.91 -16.65
N ILE A 126 2.59 -5.11 -15.58
CA ILE A 126 3.65 -4.12 -15.44
C ILE A 126 4.70 -4.63 -14.46
N GLU A 127 5.95 -4.59 -14.91
CA GLU A 127 7.13 -4.84 -14.10
C GLU A 127 7.77 -3.52 -13.62
N GLY A 128 8.84 -3.64 -12.83
CA GLY A 128 9.60 -2.50 -12.35
C GLY A 128 9.07 -1.90 -11.03
N ASP A 129 9.59 -0.75 -10.66
CA ASP A 129 9.22 -0.09 -9.40
C ASP A 129 7.93 0.73 -9.57
N ILE A 130 6.95 0.49 -8.70
CA ILE A 130 5.73 1.30 -8.64
C ILE A 130 6.03 2.75 -8.25
N MET A 131 7.11 2.97 -7.48
CA MET A 131 7.53 4.31 -7.07
C MET A 131 7.97 5.19 -8.24
N GLU A 132 8.27 4.62 -9.39
CA GLU A 132 8.52 5.42 -10.58
C GLU A 132 7.24 6.18 -10.97
N LYS A 133 7.36 7.50 -11.06
CA LYS A 133 6.23 8.39 -11.39
C LYS A 133 5.50 7.97 -12.67
N LYS A 134 6.23 7.45 -13.66
CA LYS A 134 5.67 6.96 -14.91
C LYS A 134 4.66 5.82 -14.68
N ASN A 135 4.97 4.89 -13.77
CA ASN A 135 4.11 3.74 -13.47
C ASN A 135 2.83 4.17 -12.76
N ILE A 136 2.94 5.00 -11.72
CA ILE A 136 1.75 5.58 -11.06
C ILE A 136 0.93 6.42 -12.06
N GLY A 137 1.60 7.09 -12.98
CA GLY A 137 0.98 7.93 -14.01
C GLY A 137 0.05 7.19 -14.97
N LEU A 138 0.30 5.89 -15.20
CA LEU A 138 -0.46 5.08 -16.17
C LEU A 138 -1.95 4.89 -15.79
N ALA A 139 -2.27 4.90 -14.50
CA ALA A 139 -3.62 4.61 -14.05
C ALA A 139 -4.38 5.84 -13.55
N ASP A 140 -5.68 5.82 -13.75
CA ASP A 140 -6.62 6.80 -13.19
C ASP A 140 -7.04 6.41 -11.77
N ILE A 141 -7.23 5.11 -11.56
CA ILE A 141 -7.55 4.49 -10.28
C ILE A 141 -6.46 3.48 -9.92
N ILE A 142 -6.09 3.44 -8.65
CA ILE A 142 -5.18 2.41 -8.11
C ILE A 142 -5.91 1.62 -7.04
N ILE A 143 -5.89 0.30 -7.19
CA ILE A 143 -6.51 -0.66 -6.27
C ILE A 143 -5.41 -1.42 -5.55
N PHE A 144 -5.54 -1.55 -4.25
CA PHE A 144 -4.59 -2.31 -3.43
C PHE A 144 -5.28 -2.95 -2.21
N LEU A 145 -4.68 -4.04 -1.72
CA LEU A 145 -5.19 -4.84 -0.61
C LEU A 145 -4.33 -4.73 0.64
N TYR A 146 -3.15 -4.12 0.55
CA TYR A 146 -2.19 -4.11 1.65
C TYR A 146 -1.67 -2.70 1.93
N GLY A 147 -1.93 -2.23 3.15
CA GLY A 147 -1.62 -0.87 3.57
C GLY A 147 -0.25 -0.67 4.22
N LEU A 148 0.45 -1.74 4.60
CA LEU A 148 1.74 -1.65 5.31
C LEU A 148 2.97 -1.78 4.40
N SER A 149 2.80 -1.61 3.09
CA SER A 149 3.92 -1.64 2.14
C SER A 149 4.60 -0.28 2.00
N SER A 150 5.88 -0.28 1.61
CA SER A 150 6.61 0.95 1.30
C SER A 150 5.97 1.77 0.17
N THR A 151 5.21 1.13 -0.71
CA THR A 151 4.48 1.77 -1.81
C THR A 151 3.24 2.52 -1.34
N PHE A 152 2.72 2.21 -0.17
CA PHE A 152 1.51 2.81 0.38
C PHE A 152 1.67 4.32 0.62
N ILE A 153 2.80 4.74 1.18
CA ILE A 153 3.05 6.15 1.52
C ILE A 153 2.97 7.07 0.28
N PRO A 154 3.71 6.81 -0.82
CA PRO A 154 3.61 7.65 -2.00
C PRO A 154 2.22 7.63 -2.64
N LEU A 155 1.51 6.49 -2.56
CA LEU A 155 0.15 6.40 -3.08
C LEU A 155 -0.81 7.31 -2.31
N ILE A 156 -0.81 7.28 -0.98
CA ILE A 156 -1.67 8.16 -0.18
C ILE A 156 -1.29 9.64 -0.32
N CYS A 157 -0.02 9.95 -0.62
CA CYS A 157 0.44 11.30 -0.91
C CYS A 157 0.09 11.76 -2.34
N SER A 158 -0.19 10.84 -3.26
CA SER A 158 -0.60 11.18 -4.61
C SER A 158 -2.03 11.75 -4.63
N ASN A 159 -2.40 12.41 -5.71
CA ASN A 159 -3.80 12.85 -5.92
C ASN A 159 -4.63 11.84 -6.73
N LYS A 160 -4.12 10.62 -6.97
CA LYS A 160 -4.86 9.56 -7.66
C LYS A 160 -6.07 9.08 -6.84
N ILE A 161 -7.06 8.56 -7.53
CA ILE A 161 -8.17 7.86 -6.88
C ILE A 161 -7.63 6.52 -6.36
N LEU A 162 -7.80 6.28 -5.06
CA LEU A 162 -7.36 5.06 -4.42
C LEU A 162 -8.54 4.25 -3.93
N ILE A 163 -8.51 2.95 -4.21
CA ILE A 163 -9.44 1.98 -3.65
C ILE A 163 -8.62 1.00 -2.81
N TYR A 164 -8.97 0.91 -1.54
CA TYR A 164 -8.37 -0.02 -0.61
C TYR A 164 -9.38 -1.11 -0.23
N PHE A 165 -9.09 -2.34 -0.59
CA PHE A 165 -9.84 -3.49 -0.10
C PHE A 165 -9.26 -3.94 1.23
N ASP A 166 -9.99 -3.65 2.30
CA ASP A 166 -9.61 -4.05 3.65
C ASP A 166 -9.91 -5.55 3.84
N SER A 167 -8.87 -6.34 3.79
CA SER A 167 -8.92 -7.79 4.05
C SER A 167 -8.99 -8.11 5.53
N CYS A 168 -9.02 -7.09 6.42
CA CYS A 168 -8.97 -7.24 7.87
C CYS A 168 -7.70 -7.94 8.41
N TRP A 169 -6.65 -8.00 7.61
CA TRP A 169 -5.37 -8.59 8.04
C TRP A 169 -4.52 -7.61 8.84
N GLU A 170 -4.68 -6.31 8.57
CA GLU A 170 -3.97 -5.28 9.31
C GLU A 170 -4.76 -4.84 10.53
N ASN A 171 -4.10 -4.90 11.67
CA ASN A 171 -4.66 -4.34 12.91
C ASN A 171 -4.41 -2.83 12.95
N TRP A 172 -5.21 -2.07 12.22
CA TRP A 172 -5.10 -0.63 12.13
C TRP A 172 -5.38 0.06 13.46
N ASN A 173 -4.52 1.03 13.81
CA ASN A 173 -4.91 1.97 14.84
C ASN A 173 -6.19 2.71 14.39
N PRO A 174 -7.27 2.75 15.21
CA PRO A 174 -8.57 3.31 14.81
C PRO A 174 -8.50 4.76 14.31
N LYS A 175 -7.61 5.58 14.87
CA LYS A 175 -7.41 6.98 14.44
C LYS A 175 -6.79 7.04 13.04
N VAL A 176 -5.81 6.20 12.77
CA VAL A 176 -5.16 6.10 11.45
C VAL A 176 -6.14 5.56 10.43
N TYR A 177 -6.90 4.53 10.77
CA TYR A 177 -7.91 3.94 9.89
C TYR A 177 -9.01 4.93 9.51
N LYS A 178 -9.44 5.78 10.45
CA LYS A 178 -10.40 6.87 10.15
C LYS A 178 -9.85 7.85 9.10
N VAL A 179 -8.58 8.15 9.14
CA VAL A 179 -7.92 9.02 8.14
C VAL A 179 -7.80 8.29 6.80
N LEU A 180 -7.41 7.02 6.82
CA LEU A 180 -7.33 6.19 5.63
C LEU A 180 -8.68 6.12 4.90
N LYS A 181 -9.77 5.87 5.61
CA LYS A 181 -11.14 5.87 5.05
C LYS A 181 -11.56 7.18 4.40
N LYS A 182 -11.00 8.31 4.82
CA LYS A 182 -11.25 9.60 4.17
C LYS A 182 -10.46 9.77 2.87
N ARG A 183 -9.31 9.10 2.77
CA ARG A 183 -8.41 9.20 1.61
C ARG A 183 -8.71 8.16 0.54
N CYS A 184 -9.08 6.96 0.97
CA CYS A 184 -9.42 5.83 0.10
C CYS A 184 -10.93 5.58 0.10
N ARG A 185 -11.41 4.99 -0.99
CA ARG A 185 -12.76 4.47 -1.09
C ARG A 185 -12.74 2.97 -0.92
#